data_3302e60a44e1bf4b745efdd42539b6b1
#
_entry.id   3302e60a44e1bf4b745efdd42539b6b1
#
_cell.length_a   1.000
_cell.length_b   1.000
_cell.length_c   1.000
_cell.angle_alpha   90.00
_cell.angle_beta   90.00
_cell.angle_gamma   90.00
#
_symmetry.space_group_name_H-M   'P 1'
#
loop_
_entity.id
_entity.type
_entity.pdbx_description
1 polymer ?
#
loop_
_entity_poly.entity_id
_entity_poly.type
_entity_poly.pdbx_seq_one_letter_code
_entity_poly.pdbx_strand_id
1 'polypeptide(L)'
;MIYGYVRVSTQDQSVDSQKNSISRYCIDQKLMVDEWIELEMSSRKSTAHRRIDELLNKLSPDDIVISSELSRLGRSIKETLNTIETIIQDKQARLILIKQNLDLNPAAKCNVANKVLITIFSMLAELERDFISKRTKEGLKARAAKGIKLGKPKGVIQASMYDKDKDKILHLYHLGVPIQKIISTHLGYGKYLSLKAWLRKVSI
;
A
#
# COMPACT_ATOMS: atom_id res chain seq x y z
N MET A 1 11.71 10.20 -21.09
CA MET A 1 11.16 11.32 -20.29
C MET A 1 11.75 11.32 -18.89
N ILE A 2 11.73 12.47 -18.20
CA ILE A 2 12.24 12.62 -16.83
C ILE A 2 11.07 12.95 -15.90
N TYR A 3 10.76 12.04 -14.99
CA TYR A 3 9.66 12.15 -14.01
C TYR A 3 10.19 12.58 -12.66
N GLY A 4 9.68 13.68 -12.11
CA GLY A 4 9.88 14.08 -10.72
C GLY A 4 8.82 13.46 -9.82
N TYR A 5 9.18 12.49 -8.96
CA TYR A 5 8.25 11.83 -8.07
C TYR A 5 8.31 12.41 -6.66
N VAL A 6 7.17 12.90 -6.18
CA VAL A 6 7.02 13.54 -4.87
C VAL A 6 5.87 12.91 -4.09
N ARG A 7 6.12 12.56 -2.83
CA ARG A 7 5.11 12.04 -1.92
C ARG A 7 5.16 12.76 -0.58
N VAL A 8 4.03 13.32 -0.17
CA VAL A 8 3.89 13.97 1.15
C VAL A 8 2.96 13.21 2.07
N SER A 9 3.29 13.17 3.35
CA SER A 9 2.38 12.84 4.43
C SER A 9 1.86 14.15 5.02
N THR A 10 0.63 14.17 5.50
CA THR A 10 -0.09 15.37 5.98
C THR A 10 0.59 16.16 7.11
N GLN A 11 1.77 15.77 7.59
CA GLN A 11 2.36 16.37 8.79
C GLN A 11 3.76 17.00 8.67
N ASP A 12 4.66 16.63 7.73
CA ASP A 12 6.05 17.02 7.98
C ASP A 12 6.93 17.53 6.81
N GLN A 13 6.52 17.48 5.57
CA GLN A 13 7.34 18.08 4.49
C GLN A 13 6.45 18.63 3.37
N SER A 14 6.63 19.88 3.03
CA SER A 14 5.91 20.49 1.91
C SER A 14 6.33 19.82 0.59
N VAL A 15 5.38 19.67 -0.33
CA VAL A 15 5.63 19.28 -1.73
C VAL A 15 6.76 20.11 -2.31
N ASP A 16 6.74 21.41 -2.01
CA ASP A 16 7.71 22.39 -2.51
C ASP A 16 9.15 22.08 -2.10
N SER A 17 9.38 21.63 -0.85
CA SER A 17 10.72 21.24 -0.39
C SER A 17 11.30 20.08 -1.21
N GLN A 18 10.48 19.07 -1.51
CA GLN A 18 10.92 17.92 -2.31
C GLN A 18 11.13 18.33 -3.78
N LYS A 19 10.22 19.12 -4.35
CA LYS A 19 10.38 19.68 -5.71
C LYS A 19 11.65 20.51 -5.81
N ASN A 20 11.90 21.39 -4.86
CA ASN A 20 13.12 22.21 -4.83
C ASN A 20 14.38 21.36 -4.78
N SER A 21 14.39 20.28 -3.99
CA SER A 21 15.52 19.34 -3.93
C SER A 21 15.76 18.67 -5.28
N ILE A 22 14.69 18.18 -5.93
CA ILE A 22 14.78 17.55 -7.24
C ILE A 22 15.20 18.57 -8.31
N SER A 23 14.61 19.76 -8.31
CA SER A 23 14.94 20.81 -9.30
C SER A 23 16.41 21.26 -9.18
N ARG A 24 16.92 21.43 -7.95
CA ARG A 24 18.34 21.76 -7.73
C ARG A 24 19.25 20.65 -8.27
N TYR A 25 18.96 19.40 -7.96
CA TYR A 25 19.70 18.26 -8.51
C TYR A 25 19.67 18.26 -10.04
N CYS A 26 18.51 18.51 -10.65
CA CYS A 26 18.38 18.55 -12.11
C CYS A 26 19.22 19.67 -12.74
N ILE A 27 19.25 20.86 -12.12
CA ILE A 27 20.10 21.98 -12.58
C ILE A 27 21.57 21.57 -12.55
N ASP A 28 22.04 20.98 -11.43
CA ASP A 28 23.44 20.55 -11.27
C ASP A 28 23.83 19.46 -12.27
N GLN A 29 22.90 18.60 -12.65
CA GLN A 29 23.11 17.51 -13.63
C GLN A 29 22.76 17.89 -15.07
N LYS A 30 22.35 19.15 -15.32
CA LYS A 30 21.88 19.63 -16.65
C LYS A 30 20.70 18.81 -17.18
N LEU A 31 19.80 18.40 -16.28
CA LEU A 31 18.56 17.71 -16.56
C LEU A 31 17.37 18.65 -16.40
N MET A 32 16.22 18.30 -16.97
CA MET A 32 14.96 19.00 -16.75
C MET A 32 13.85 18.00 -16.50
N VAL A 33 13.02 18.23 -15.49
CA VAL A 33 11.86 17.38 -15.21
C VAL A 33 10.78 17.69 -16.25
N ASP A 34 10.37 16.66 -16.99
CA ASP A 34 9.32 16.77 -18.00
C ASP A 34 7.92 16.71 -17.36
N GLU A 35 7.74 15.83 -16.36
CA GLU A 35 6.45 15.63 -15.70
C GLU A 35 6.63 15.39 -14.19
N TRP A 36 5.75 16.00 -13.39
CA TRP A 36 5.68 15.81 -11.95
C TRP A 36 4.57 14.86 -11.56
N ILE A 37 4.91 13.80 -10.82
CA ILE A 37 3.95 12.89 -10.21
C ILE A 37 3.89 13.17 -8.70
N GLU A 38 2.80 13.79 -8.27
CA GLU A 38 2.61 14.24 -6.90
C GLU A 38 1.59 13.37 -6.18
N LEU A 39 1.97 12.85 -5.03
CA LEU A 39 1.11 12.05 -4.18
C LEU A 39 0.84 12.75 -2.85
N GLU A 40 -0.37 13.28 -2.69
CA GLU A 40 -0.86 13.69 -1.37
C GLU A 40 -1.49 12.50 -0.64
N MET A 41 -0.98 12.20 0.55
CA MET A 41 -1.55 11.17 1.40
C MET A 41 -2.79 11.69 2.12
N SER A 42 -3.97 11.60 1.49
CA SER A 42 -5.22 11.62 2.23
C SER A 42 -5.37 10.29 3.00
N SER A 43 -6.01 10.32 4.17
CA SER A 43 -6.19 9.19 5.10
C SER A 43 -6.92 7.95 4.51
N ARG A 44 -7.33 7.96 3.25
CA ARG A 44 -7.98 6.85 2.56
C ARG A 44 -6.97 5.98 1.83
N LYS A 45 -6.78 4.77 2.32
CA LYS A 45 -5.81 3.74 1.85
C LYS A 45 -5.77 3.46 0.34
N SER A 46 -6.81 3.78 -0.41
CA SER A 46 -6.93 3.42 -1.83
C SER A 46 -6.25 4.36 -2.82
N THR A 47 -6.02 5.62 -2.43
CA THR A 47 -5.52 6.64 -3.37
C THR A 47 -3.99 6.60 -3.54
N ALA A 48 -3.28 6.12 -2.52
CA ALA A 48 -1.82 6.10 -2.52
C ALA A 48 -1.23 5.03 -3.46
N HIS A 49 -1.86 3.87 -3.59
CA HIS A 49 -1.43 2.86 -4.55
C HIS A 49 -1.65 3.34 -6.00
N ARG A 50 -2.77 3.98 -6.28
CA ARG A 50 -3.11 4.41 -7.65
C ARG A 50 -2.10 5.36 -8.30
N ARG A 51 -1.41 6.21 -7.51
CA ARG A 51 -0.48 7.18 -8.10
C ARG A 51 0.93 6.65 -8.34
N ILE A 52 1.41 5.71 -7.52
CA ILE A 52 2.62 4.98 -7.87
C ILE A 52 2.36 4.08 -9.08
N ASP A 53 1.18 3.44 -9.14
CA ASP A 53 0.76 2.67 -10.30
C ASP A 53 0.62 3.55 -11.55
N GLU A 54 0.16 4.80 -11.42
CA GLU A 54 0.11 5.78 -12.50
C GLU A 54 1.51 6.06 -13.05
N LEU A 55 2.50 6.32 -12.17
CA LEU A 55 3.89 6.47 -12.58
C LEU A 55 4.37 5.21 -13.31
N LEU A 56 4.22 4.04 -12.67
CA LEU A 56 4.68 2.77 -13.23
C LEU A 56 4.06 2.46 -14.59
N ASN A 57 2.79 2.83 -14.80
CA ASN A 57 2.10 2.62 -16.07
C ASN A 57 2.57 3.57 -17.19
N LYS A 58 3.05 4.77 -16.84
CA LYS A 58 3.60 5.73 -17.80
C LYS A 58 5.02 5.42 -18.23
N LEU A 59 5.81 4.72 -17.37
CA LEU A 59 7.21 4.47 -17.63
C LEU A 59 7.43 3.58 -18.85
N SER A 60 8.36 4.03 -19.67
CA SER A 60 8.93 3.33 -20.81
C SER A 60 10.43 3.09 -20.58
N PRO A 61 11.06 2.17 -21.33
CA PRO A 61 12.51 1.99 -21.29
C PRO A 61 13.25 3.33 -21.52
N ASP A 62 14.38 3.50 -20.83
CA ASP A 62 15.22 4.70 -20.83
C ASP A 62 14.61 5.96 -20.19
N ASP A 63 13.39 5.90 -19.67
CA ASP A 63 12.85 6.97 -18.83
C ASP A 63 13.64 7.10 -17.51
N ILE A 64 13.59 8.30 -16.92
CA ILE A 64 14.28 8.59 -15.66
C ILE A 64 13.25 8.98 -14.59
N VAL A 65 13.30 8.30 -13.46
CA VAL A 65 12.53 8.68 -12.26
C VAL A 65 13.47 9.30 -11.25
N ILE A 66 13.17 10.50 -10.79
CA ILE A 66 13.94 11.21 -9.77
C ILE A 66 13.07 11.39 -8.53
N SER A 67 13.56 10.93 -7.39
CA SER A 67 12.90 11.13 -6.09
C SER A 67 13.88 11.69 -5.07
N SER A 68 13.38 12.48 -4.12
CA SER A 68 14.21 13.08 -3.08
C SER A 68 14.83 12.04 -2.15
N GLU A 69 14.10 10.99 -1.82
CA GLU A 69 14.58 9.91 -0.93
C GLU A 69 13.80 8.60 -1.10
N LEU A 70 14.42 7.50 -0.68
CA LEU A 70 13.90 6.13 -0.75
C LEU A 70 12.51 5.98 -0.10
N SER A 71 12.28 6.65 1.03
CA SER A 71 11.04 6.58 1.80
C SER A 71 9.81 7.10 1.03
N ARG A 72 10.00 7.77 -0.10
CA ARG A 72 8.91 8.27 -0.95
C ARG A 72 8.32 7.17 -1.84
N LEU A 73 9.09 6.15 -2.20
CA LEU A 73 8.67 5.10 -3.13
C LEU A 73 7.71 4.07 -2.51
N GLY A 74 7.68 3.93 -1.19
CA GLY A 74 6.80 2.96 -0.51
C GLY A 74 6.51 3.35 0.93
N ARG A 75 5.57 2.65 1.57
CA ARG A 75 5.21 2.82 3.00
C ARG A 75 5.91 1.79 3.89
N SER A 76 6.43 0.75 3.31
CA SER A 76 7.23 -0.28 3.94
C SER A 76 8.45 -0.55 3.08
N ILE A 77 9.48 -1.13 3.67
CA ILE A 77 10.69 -1.52 2.94
C ILE A 77 10.31 -2.47 1.79
N LYS A 78 9.41 -3.44 2.04
CA LYS A 78 8.95 -4.37 0.99
C LYS A 78 8.30 -3.65 -0.20
N GLU A 79 7.40 -2.71 0.06
CA GLU A 79 6.73 -1.93 -0.99
C GLU A 79 7.73 -1.10 -1.78
N THR A 80 8.68 -0.46 -1.08
CA THR A 80 9.75 0.31 -1.69
C THR A 80 10.63 -0.54 -2.60
N LEU A 81 11.01 -1.73 -2.15
CA LEU A 81 11.82 -2.66 -2.95
C LEU A 81 11.09 -3.15 -4.19
N ASN A 82 9.83 -3.55 -4.05
CA ASN A 82 9.01 -3.96 -5.19
C ASN A 82 8.90 -2.82 -6.23
N THR A 83 8.71 -1.58 -5.75
CA THR A 83 8.66 -0.41 -6.64
C THR A 83 9.99 -0.19 -7.39
N ILE A 84 11.13 -0.30 -6.69
CA ILE A 84 12.45 -0.18 -7.30
C ILE A 84 12.66 -1.29 -8.34
N GLU A 85 12.34 -2.53 -7.98
CA GLU A 85 12.47 -3.68 -8.86
C GLU A 85 11.62 -3.51 -10.12
N THR A 86 10.36 -3.10 -9.97
CA THR A 86 9.48 -2.82 -11.11
C THR A 86 10.04 -1.71 -12.01
N ILE A 87 10.53 -0.59 -11.44
CA ILE A 87 11.10 0.51 -12.24
C ILE A 87 12.31 0.01 -13.05
N ILE A 88 13.22 -0.72 -12.39
CA ILE A 88 14.52 -1.08 -13.01
C ILE A 88 14.39 -2.30 -13.88
N GLN A 89 13.70 -3.38 -13.42
CA GLN A 89 13.68 -4.66 -14.12
C GLN A 89 12.54 -4.74 -15.13
N ASP A 90 11.31 -4.37 -14.73
CA ASP A 90 10.15 -4.52 -15.59
C ASP A 90 10.04 -3.36 -16.59
N LYS A 91 10.29 -2.13 -16.12
CA LYS A 91 10.16 -0.92 -16.93
C LYS A 91 11.45 -0.51 -17.62
N GLN A 92 12.60 -1.08 -17.23
CA GLN A 92 13.91 -0.72 -17.77
C GLN A 92 14.19 0.80 -17.69
N ALA A 93 13.64 1.46 -16.64
CA ALA A 93 13.78 2.88 -16.39
C ALA A 93 14.87 3.14 -15.35
N ARG A 94 15.58 4.27 -15.47
CA ARG A 94 16.60 4.72 -14.52
C ARG A 94 15.96 5.35 -13.30
N LEU A 95 16.42 5.00 -12.09
CA LEU A 95 15.95 5.57 -10.83
C LEU A 95 17.06 6.32 -10.11
N ILE A 96 16.82 7.59 -9.78
CA ILE A 96 17.73 8.45 -9.04
C ILE A 96 17.12 8.81 -7.70
N LEU A 97 17.85 8.53 -6.60
CA LEU A 97 17.48 8.84 -5.23
C LEU A 97 18.52 9.80 -4.64
N ILE A 98 18.13 11.08 -4.55
CA ILE A 98 19.06 12.17 -4.27
C ILE A 98 19.72 12.02 -2.89
N LYS A 99 18.94 11.86 -1.82
CA LYS A 99 19.44 11.80 -0.45
C LYS A 99 20.36 10.60 -0.19
N GLN A 100 20.14 9.48 -0.88
CA GLN A 100 20.96 8.30 -0.78
C GLN A 100 22.15 8.30 -1.75
N ASN A 101 22.23 9.31 -2.60
CA ASN A 101 23.22 9.38 -3.69
C ASN A 101 23.23 8.09 -4.53
N LEU A 102 22.03 7.55 -4.83
CA LEU A 102 21.86 6.33 -5.62
C LEU A 102 21.38 6.67 -7.02
N ASP A 103 22.04 6.11 -7.99
CA ASP A 103 21.72 6.19 -9.41
C ASP A 103 21.66 4.76 -9.97
N LEU A 104 20.44 4.26 -10.08
CA LEU A 104 20.15 2.91 -10.52
C LEU A 104 19.80 2.92 -12.00
N ASN A 105 20.79 2.66 -12.85
CA ASN A 105 20.63 2.64 -14.29
C ASN A 105 20.63 1.19 -14.82
N PRO A 106 19.52 0.71 -15.42
CA PRO A 106 19.44 -0.66 -15.97
C PRO A 106 20.40 -0.88 -17.14
N ALA A 107 20.69 0.16 -17.93
CA ALA A 107 21.60 0.08 -19.08
C ALA A 107 23.09 0.01 -18.69
N ALA A 108 23.46 0.29 -17.45
CA ALA A 108 24.85 0.24 -17.01
C ALA A 108 25.35 -1.22 -16.99
N LYS A 109 26.21 -1.55 -17.93
CA LYS A 109 26.90 -2.85 -18.02
C LYS A 109 27.59 -3.12 -16.69
N CYS A 110 27.22 -4.20 -16.01
CA CYS A 110 27.79 -4.65 -14.74
C CYS A 110 27.39 -3.81 -13.51
N ASN A 111 26.10 -3.84 -13.17
CA ASN A 111 25.64 -3.20 -11.93
C ASN A 111 25.61 -4.20 -10.78
N VAL A 112 26.78 -4.83 -10.49
CA VAL A 112 26.96 -5.66 -9.29
C VAL A 112 26.60 -4.85 -8.05
N ALA A 113 26.97 -3.57 -8.03
CA ALA A 113 26.62 -2.64 -6.93
C ALA A 113 25.09 -2.51 -6.75
N ASN A 114 24.33 -2.36 -7.82
CA ASN A 114 22.86 -2.27 -7.75
C ASN A 114 22.25 -3.59 -7.26
N LYS A 115 22.72 -4.74 -7.74
CA LYS A 115 22.27 -6.06 -7.26
C LYS A 115 22.59 -6.24 -5.77
N VAL A 116 23.79 -5.88 -5.34
CA VAL A 116 24.20 -5.94 -3.94
C VAL A 116 23.33 -5.02 -3.07
N LEU A 117 23.08 -3.80 -3.51
CA LEU A 117 22.22 -2.85 -2.79
C LEU A 117 20.77 -3.37 -2.67
N ILE A 118 20.18 -3.88 -3.74
CA ILE A 118 18.83 -4.47 -3.71
C ILE A 118 18.82 -5.67 -2.74
N THR A 119 19.85 -6.51 -2.76
CA THR A 119 19.96 -7.65 -1.85
C THR A 119 20.07 -7.20 -0.40
N ILE A 120 20.91 -6.20 -0.09
CA ILE A 120 21.03 -5.64 1.27
C ILE A 120 19.71 -5.05 1.74
N PHE A 121 19.01 -4.27 0.91
CA PHE A 121 17.70 -3.72 1.26
C PHE A 121 16.65 -4.80 1.47
N SER A 122 16.67 -5.89 0.69
CA SER A 122 15.78 -7.04 0.88
C SER A 122 16.02 -7.72 2.22
N MET A 123 17.28 -7.94 2.58
CA MET A 123 17.67 -8.50 3.89
C MET A 123 17.25 -7.58 5.05
N LEU A 124 17.44 -6.27 4.92
CA LEU A 124 16.98 -5.30 5.92
C LEU A 124 15.45 -5.30 6.08
N ALA A 125 14.70 -5.47 4.98
CA ALA A 125 13.25 -5.59 5.02
C ALA A 125 12.77 -6.85 5.75
N GLU A 126 13.48 -7.97 5.60
CA GLU A 126 13.20 -9.21 6.34
C GLU A 126 13.50 -9.03 7.82
N LEU A 127 14.64 -8.46 8.18
CA LEU A 127 15.02 -8.19 9.57
C LEU A 127 14.01 -7.28 10.27
N GLU A 128 13.56 -6.19 9.61
CA GLU A 128 12.54 -5.30 10.18
C GLU A 128 11.23 -6.04 10.45
N ARG A 129 10.79 -6.91 9.53
CA ARG A 129 9.60 -7.74 9.70
C ARG A 129 9.73 -8.69 10.90
N ASP A 130 10.91 -9.29 11.07
CA ASP A 130 11.18 -10.17 12.20
C ASP A 130 11.18 -9.41 13.53
N PHE A 131 11.75 -8.19 13.58
CA PHE A 131 11.70 -7.33 14.77
C PHE A 131 10.26 -6.93 15.11
N ILE A 132 9.44 -6.54 14.13
CA ILE A 132 8.02 -6.22 14.33
C ILE A 132 7.28 -7.45 14.88
N SER A 133 7.52 -8.63 14.29
CA SER A 133 6.92 -9.89 14.72
C SER A 133 7.31 -10.23 16.18
N LYS A 134 8.60 -10.14 16.52
CA LYS A 134 9.09 -10.36 17.90
C LYS A 134 8.44 -9.38 18.88
N ARG A 135 8.46 -8.08 18.59
CA ARG A 135 7.84 -7.04 19.43
C ARG A 135 6.35 -7.29 19.65
N THR A 136 5.63 -7.69 18.60
CA THR A 136 4.22 -8.01 18.68
C THR A 136 3.98 -9.24 19.58
N LYS A 137 4.76 -10.31 19.41
CA LYS A 137 4.68 -11.52 20.25
C LYS A 137 4.99 -11.21 21.71
N GLU A 138 6.01 -10.42 21.99
CA GLU A 138 6.37 -9.99 23.34
C GLU A 138 5.28 -9.11 23.96
N GLY A 139 4.74 -8.16 23.21
CA GLY A 139 3.61 -7.35 23.66
C GLY A 139 2.35 -8.15 23.98
N LEU A 140 2.04 -9.17 23.17
CA LEU A 140 0.95 -10.10 23.43
C LEU A 140 1.21 -10.96 24.68
N LYS A 141 2.43 -11.50 24.84
CA LYS A 141 2.83 -12.24 26.06
C LYS A 141 2.72 -11.39 27.31
N ALA A 142 3.21 -10.14 27.27
CA ALA A 142 3.11 -9.20 28.38
C ALA A 142 1.66 -8.90 28.77
N ARG A 143 0.76 -8.75 27.81
CA ARG A 143 -0.69 -8.57 28.05
C ARG A 143 -1.32 -9.82 28.65
N ALA A 144 -0.98 -11.00 28.14
CA ALA A 144 -1.46 -12.27 28.68
C ALA A 144 -0.99 -12.48 30.14
N ALA A 145 0.27 -12.14 30.45
CA ALA A 145 0.82 -12.20 31.80
C ALA A 145 0.10 -11.26 32.78
N LYS A 146 -0.45 -10.13 32.30
CA LYS A 146 -1.29 -9.20 33.07
C LYS A 146 -2.74 -9.67 33.19
N GLY A 147 -3.06 -10.90 32.77
CA GLY A 147 -4.42 -11.45 32.82
C GLY A 147 -5.38 -10.88 31.78
N ILE A 148 -4.89 -10.05 30.85
CA ILE A 148 -5.72 -9.49 29.78
C ILE A 148 -6.01 -10.58 28.76
N LYS A 149 -7.28 -10.95 28.62
CA LYS A 149 -7.72 -11.92 27.61
C LYS A 149 -7.50 -11.36 26.22
N LEU A 150 -6.70 -12.07 25.42
CA LEU A 150 -6.40 -11.71 24.04
C LEU A 150 -7.47 -12.29 23.12
N GLY A 151 -7.84 -11.53 22.09
CA GLY A 151 -8.83 -11.92 21.11
C GLY A 151 -10.26 -11.51 21.47
N LYS A 152 -11.22 -12.06 20.75
CA LYS A 152 -12.65 -11.73 20.94
C LYS A 152 -13.13 -12.27 22.30
N PRO A 153 -13.81 -11.47 23.15
CA PRO A 153 -14.39 -11.95 24.38
C PRO A 153 -15.37 -13.10 24.11
N LYS A 154 -15.29 -14.17 24.90
CA LYS A 154 -16.26 -15.28 24.81
C LYS A 154 -17.66 -14.76 25.14
N GLY A 155 -18.65 -15.13 24.34
CA GLY A 155 -20.05 -14.76 24.55
C GLY A 155 -20.51 -13.42 23.96
N VAL A 156 -19.59 -12.61 23.44
CA VAL A 156 -19.99 -11.39 22.72
C VAL A 156 -20.39 -11.75 21.30
N ILE A 157 -21.68 -11.79 21.04
CA ILE A 157 -22.22 -11.89 19.68
C ILE A 157 -22.06 -10.50 19.04
N GLN A 158 -21.16 -10.41 18.07
CA GLN A 158 -21.00 -9.18 17.31
C GLN A 158 -22.23 -9.01 16.41
N ALA A 159 -22.87 -7.84 16.49
CA ALA A 159 -23.98 -7.53 15.61
C ALA A 159 -23.58 -7.74 14.14
N SER A 160 -24.43 -8.44 13.42
CA SER A 160 -24.23 -8.67 12.00
C SER A 160 -24.58 -7.39 11.23
N MET A 161 -23.91 -7.16 10.12
CA MET A 161 -24.30 -6.08 9.19
C MET A 161 -25.73 -6.22 8.69
N TYR A 162 -26.32 -7.42 8.78
CA TYR A 162 -27.68 -7.72 8.34
C TYR A 162 -28.72 -7.48 9.44
N ASP A 163 -28.34 -7.30 10.71
CA ASP A 163 -29.27 -7.16 11.83
C ASP A 163 -30.11 -5.91 11.72
N LYS A 164 -29.58 -4.83 11.10
CA LYS A 164 -30.31 -3.58 10.85
C LYS A 164 -31.47 -3.71 9.87
N ASP A 165 -31.37 -4.67 8.94
CA ASP A 165 -32.39 -4.94 7.92
C ASP A 165 -33.05 -6.30 8.12
N LYS A 166 -33.03 -6.84 9.36
CA LYS A 166 -33.47 -8.20 9.72
C LYS A 166 -34.88 -8.48 9.21
N ASP A 167 -35.85 -7.64 9.55
CA ASP A 167 -37.26 -7.87 9.22
C ASP A 167 -37.50 -7.86 7.71
N LYS A 168 -36.86 -6.93 7.01
CA LYS A 168 -36.90 -6.85 5.54
C LYS A 168 -36.30 -8.09 4.88
N ILE A 169 -35.17 -8.55 5.38
CA ILE A 169 -34.48 -9.74 4.83
C ILE A 169 -35.33 -10.99 5.06
N LEU A 170 -35.86 -11.19 6.26
CA LEU A 170 -36.70 -12.33 6.58
C LEU A 170 -38.00 -12.34 5.78
N HIS A 171 -38.65 -11.19 5.64
CA HIS A 171 -39.85 -11.04 4.82
C HIS A 171 -39.60 -11.46 3.35
N LEU A 172 -38.54 -10.92 2.73
CA LEU A 172 -38.19 -11.27 1.34
C LEU A 172 -37.80 -12.75 1.21
N TYR A 173 -37.09 -13.29 2.19
CA TYR A 173 -36.70 -14.69 2.19
C TYR A 173 -37.91 -15.64 2.28
N HIS A 174 -38.89 -15.32 3.16
CA HIS A 174 -40.16 -16.11 3.25
C HIS A 174 -41.03 -15.98 2.03
N LEU A 175 -40.94 -14.87 1.29
CA LEU A 175 -41.60 -14.72 -0.03
C LEU A 175 -40.89 -15.50 -1.14
N GLY A 176 -39.83 -16.26 -0.84
CA GLY A 176 -39.10 -17.07 -1.83
C GLY A 176 -38.13 -16.30 -2.70
N VAL A 177 -37.80 -15.02 -2.37
CA VAL A 177 -36.87 -14.22 -3.17
C VAL A 177 -35.45 -14.82 -3.03
N PRO A 178 -34.77 -15.12 -4.16
CA PRO A 178 -33.42 -15.66 -4.12
C PRO A 178 -32.44 -14.75 -3.36
N ILE A 179 -31.57 -15.34 -2.50
CA ILE A 179 -30.59 -14.63 -1.66
C ILE A 179 -29.74 -13.65 -2.50
N GLN A 180 -29.34 -14.04 -3.72
CA GLN A 180 -28.59 -13.19 -4.61
C GLN A 180 -29.37 -11.91 -4.99
N LYS A 181 -30.68 -12.04 -5.23
CA LYS A 181 -31.55 -10.92 -5.58
C LYS A 181 -31.82 -10.02 -4.37
N ILE A 182 -31.92 -10.60 -3.16
CA ILE A 182 -32.01 -9.83 -1.91
C ILE A 182 -30.79 -8.91 -1.78
N ILE A 183 -29.58 -9.44 -2.01
CA ILE A 183 -28.33 -8.66 -1.91
C ILE A 183 -28.27 -7.59 -3.00
N SER A 184 -28.44 -7.96 -4.28
CA SER A 184 -28.18 -7.05 -5.39
C SER A 184 -29.25 -5.96 -5.55
N THR A 185 -30.53 -6.30 -5.30
CA THR A 185 -31.66 -5.40 -5.60
C THR A 185 -32.20 -4.70 -4.36
N HIS A 186 -32.22 -5.39 -3.21
CA HIS A 186 -32.92 -4.88 -2.03
C HIS A 186 -31.99 -4.32 -0.94
N LEU A 187 -30.75 -4.84 -0.83
CA LEU A 187 -29.79 -4.40 0.19
C LEU A 187 -28.69 -3.51 -0.39
N GLY A 188 -28.18 -3.81 -1.57
CA GLY A 188 -27.04 -3.12 -2.16
C GLY A 188 -25.70 -3.41 -1.45
N TYR A 189 -25.67 -4.35 -0.49
CA TYR A 189 -24.48 -4.73 0.27
C TYR A 189 -24.53 -6.19 0.72
N GLY A 190 -23.34 -6.73 1.09
CA GLY A 190 -23.21 -8.10 1.58
C GLY A 190 -22.74 -9.09 0.53
N LYS A 191 -22.55 -10.35 0.96
CA LYS A 191 -22.12 -11.46 0.11
C LYS A 191 -23.03 -12.65 0.31
N TYR A 192 -23.27 -13.44 -0.75
CA TYR A 192 -24.15 -14.60 -0.74
C TYR A 192 -23.91 -15.58 0.43
N LEU A 193 -22.66 -16.03 0.61
CA LEU A 193 -22.30 -16.96 1.67
C LEU A 193 -22.50 -16.36 3.07
N SER A 194 -22.24 -15.06 3.22
CA SER A 194 -22.39 -14.35 4.50
C SER A 194 -23.87 -14.20 4.86
N LEU A 195 -24.74 -13.81 3.93
CA LEU A 195 -26.18 -13.71 4.19
C LEU A 195 -26.81 -15.09 4.41
N LYS A 196 -26.41 -16.10 3.64
CA LYS A 196 -26.87 -17.49 3.83
C LYS A 196 -26.50 -18.03 5.22
N ALA A 197 -25.28 -17.76 5.68
CA ALA A 197 -24.84 -18.16 7.03
C ALA A 197 -25.60 -17.41 8.13
N TRP A 198 -25.91 -16.13 7.91
CA TRP A 198 -26.72 -15.34 8.85
C TRP A 198 -28.18 -15.85 8.91
N LEU A 199 -28.80 -16.10 7.77
CA LEU A 199 -30.17 -16.65 7.71
C LEU A 199 -30.27 -17.97 8.47
N ARG A 200 -29.30 -18.88 8.36
CA ARG A 200 -29.27 -20.14 9.12
C ARG A 200 -29.24 -19.94 10.62
N LYS A 201 -28.77 -18.79 11.13
CA LYS A 201 -28.72 -18.48 12.57
C LYS A 201 -29.97 -17.80 13.08
N VAL A 202 -30.71 -17.14 12.21
CA VAL A 202 -31.85 -16.30 12.59
C VAL A 202 -33.20 -16.97 12.25
N SER A 203 -33.19 -17.94 11.31
CA SER A 203 -34.39 -18.70 10.89
C SER A 203 -34.63 -19.96 11.73
N ILE A 204 -33.90 -20.15 12.84
CA ILE A 204 -34.18 -21.13 13.89
C ILE A 204 -34.89 -20.39 15.02
#